data_84f75c5370e5486b602031391ec5face
#
_entry.id   84f75c5370e5486b602031391ec5face
#
_cell.length_a   1.000
_cell.length_b   1.000
_cell.length_c   1.000
_cell.angle_alpha   90.00
_cell.angle_beta   90.00
_cell.angle_gamma   90.00
#
_symmetry.space_group_name_H-M   'P 1'
#
loop_
_entity.id
_entity.type
_entity.pdbx_description
1 polymer ?
#
loop_
_entity_poly.entity_id
_entity_poly.type
_entity_poly.pdbx_seq_one_letter_code
_entity_poly.pdbx_strand_id
1 'polypeptide(L)'
;ARIARNTQLILQHETGITDTVDPLAGSYYVENLTADLIQKANALITEIQDMGGMTKAVQDGLPKREIEKMATARQARVDSGQDVIVGVNKFKLSDEEPIDILDIDNDAVRARQTERLNEIRKRRDENAVSDALGKLKLAAKDEDKNLLAATIDAMRARASVGEVSDALEEIFGRFAGQTETVKDIYKNTYGAAEEIDNIKVSLNTFINTCLLYTSDAADD
;
A
#
# COMPACT_ATOMS: atom_id res chain seq x y z
N ALA A 1 -22.87 10.91 -24.62
CA ALA A 1 -22.88 12.25 -24.00
C ALA A 1 -22.24 12.28 -22.60
N ARG A 2 -22.56 11.33 -21.67
CA ARG A 2 -22.04 11.29 -20.29
C ARG A 2 -20.53 11.20 -20.23
N ILE A 3 -19.90 10.25 -20.94
CA ILE A 3 -18.45 10.05 -20.97
C ILE A 3 -17.73 11.31 -21.44
N ALA A 4 -18.18 11.91 -22.55
CA ALA A 4 -17.55 13.13 -23.09
C ALA A 4 -17.64 14.31 -22.12
N ARG A 5 -18.78 14.51 -21.46
CA ARG A 5 -18.95 15.54 -20.44
C ARG A 5 -18.06 15.28 -19.20
N ASN A 6 -18.06 14.03 -18.69
CA ASN A 6 -17.29 13.71 -17.51
C ASN A 6 -15.77 13.80 -17.76
N THR A 7 -15.29 13.53 -18.98
CA THR A 7 -13.91 13.78 -19.35
C THR A 7 -13.52 15.26 -19.14
N GLN A 8 -14.37 16.18 -19.56
CA GLN A 8 -14.11 17.62 -19.34
C GLN A 8 -14.16 17.98 -17.84
N LEU A 9 -15.09 17.39 -17.08
CA LEU A 9 -15.17 17.62 -15.63
C LEU A 9 -13.91 17.08 -14.90
N ILE A 10 -13.38 15.94 -15.30
CA ILE A 10 -12.13 15.39 -14.76
C ILE A 10 -10.97 16.36 -15.04
N LEU A 11 -10.83 16.82 -16.28
CA LEU A 11 -9.79 17.77 -16.62
C LEU A 11 -9.92 19.06 -15.79
N GLN A 12 -11.13 19.54 -15.55
CA GLN A 12 -11.38 20.77 -14.79
C GLN A 12 -11.10 20.60 -13.29
N HIS A 13 -11.46 19.47 -12.68
CA HIS A 13 -11.48 19.32 -11.23
C HIS A 13 -10.34 18.46 -10.66
N GLU A 14 -9.73 17.59 -11.47
CA GLU A 14 -8.76 16.61 -10.97
C GLU A 14 -7.33 16.83 -11.50
N THR A 15 -7.12 17.66 -12.51
CA THR A 15 -5.80 17.80 -13.13
C THR A 15 -5.04 19.07 -12.75
N GLY A 16 -5.69 20.05 -12.14
CA GLY A 16 -5.10 21.36 -11.86
C GLY A 16 -4.77 22.22 -13.10
N ILE A 17 -5.18 21.77 -14.31
CA ILE A 17 -4.90 22.50 -15.56
C ILE A 17 -5.57 23.89 -15.59
N THR A 18 -6.63 24.07 -14.81
CA THR A 18 -7.37 25.33 -14.69
C THR A 18 -6.80 26.27 -13.63
N ASP A 19 -5.79 25.85 -12.86
CA ASP A 19 -5.21 26.65 -11.78
C ASP A 19 -4.27 27.75 -12.31
N THR A 20 -3.88 27.65 -13.57
CA THR A 20 -3.03 28.64 -14.24
C THR A 20 -3.52 28.94 -15.64
N VAL A 21 -3.25 30.17 -16.14
CA VAL A 21 -3.59 30.59 -17.50
C VAL A 21 -2.71 29.90 -18.57
N ASP A 22 -1.50 29.46 -18.21
CA ASP A 22 -0.58 28.79 -19.11
C ASP A 22 -0.03 27.51 -18.44
N PRO A 23 -0.72 26.37 -18.62
CA PRO A 23 -0.35 25.09 -17.96
C PRO A 23 0.75 24.33 -18.71
N LEU A 24 1.30 24.89 -19.81
CA LEU A 24 2.29 24.17 -20.61
C LEU A 24 3.73 24.51 -20.20
N ALA A 25 4.65 23.62 -20.57
CA ALA A 25 6.07 23.77 -20.32
C ALA A 25 6.59 25.12 -20.95
N GLY A 26 7.57 25.74 -20.27
CA GLY A 26 8.11 27.01 -20.64
C GLY A 26 7.39 28.21 -20.02
N SER A 27 6.22 28.05 -19.42
CA SER A 27 5.56 29.07 -18.63
C SER A 27 6.26 29.31 -17.30
N TYR A 28 6.21 30.53 -16.77
CA TYR A 28 6.82 30.85 -15.47
C TYR A 28 6.28 29.97 -14.33
N TYR A 29 4.99 29.67 -14.35
CA TYR A 29 4.35 28.81 -13.33
C TYR A 29 4.93 27.39 -13.38
N VAL A 30 4.95 26.76 -14.56
CA VAL A 30 5.40 25.37 -14.72
C VAL A 30 6.90 25.24 -14.43
N GLU A 31 7.70 26.21 -14.88
CA GLU A 31 9.15 26.20 -14.64
C GLU A 31 9.47 26.38 -13.14
N ASN A 32 8.77 27.27 -12.43
CA ASN A 32 8.93 27.43 -10.98
C ASN A 32 8.47 26.19 -10.24
N LEU A 33 7.33 25.61 -10.61
CA LEU A 33 6.84 24.37 -10.00
C LEU A 33 7.84 23.20 -10.20
N THR A 34 8.43 23.12 -11.38
CA THR A 34 9.47 22.13 -11.69
C THR A 34 10.69 22.33 -10.81
N ALA A 35 11.16 23.57 -10.66
CA ALA A 35 12.29 23.88 -9.79
C ALA A 35 12.01 23.54 -8.32
N ASP A 36 10.82 23.85 -7.81
CA ASP A 36 10.39 23.51 -6.46
C ASP A 36 10.33 22.00 -6.22
N LEU A 37 9.81 21.25 -7.20
CA LEU A 37 9.77 19.78 -7.12
C LEU A 37 11.18 19.18 -7.11
N ILE A 38 12.09 19.69 -7.93
CA ILE A 38 13.50 19.27 -7.94
C ILE A 38 14.15 19.55 -6.57
N GLN A 39 13.95 20.73 -6.01
CA GLN A 39 14.49 21.08 -4.70
C GLN A 39 13.97 20.15 -3.59
N LYS A 40 12.67 19.90 -3.55
CA LYS A 40 12.05 18.99 -2.56
C LYS A 40 12.52 17.54 -2.73
N ALA A 41 12.62 17.08 -3.98
CA ALA A 41 13.11 15.74 -4.26
C ALA A 41 14.58 15.55 -3.82
N ASN A 42 15.44 16.53 -4.12
CA ASN A 42 16.83 16.50 -3.69
C ASN A 42 16.98 16.54 -2.17
N ALA A 43 16.14 17.31 -1.46
CA ALA A 43 16.13 17.31 0.00
C ALA A 43 15.83 15.94 0.58
N LEU A 44 14.80 15.23 0.07
CA LEU A 44 14.46 13.87 0.48
C LEU A 44 15.59 12.87 0.15
N ILE A 45 16.21 13.00 -1.03
CA ILE A 45 17.35 12.14 -1.41
C ILE A 45 18.50 12.33 -0.44
N THR A 46 18.83 13.57 -0.08
CA THR A 46 19.90 13.89 0.88
C THR A 46 19.56 13.33 2.25
N GLU A 47 18.35 13.51 2.75
CA GLU A 47 17.90 12.94 4.02
C GLU A 47 18.10 11.41 4.06
N ILE A 48 17.68 10.70 3.00
CA ILE A 48 17.83 9.24 2.89
C ILE A 48 19.32 8.85 2.86
N GLN A 49 20.16 9.62 2.15
CA GLN A 49 21.62 9.36 2.10
C GLN A 49 22.28 9.55 3.47
N ASP A 50 21.91 10.61 4.19
CA ASP A 50 22.42 10.91 5.52
C ASP A 50 22.02 9.86 6.57
N MET A 51 20.85 9.21 6.38
CA MET A 51 20.44 8.04 7.19
C MET A 51 21.25 6.77 6.92
N GLY A 52 22.07 6.72 5.90
CA GLY A 52 22.84 5.54 5.48
C GLY A 52 22.24 4.80 4.28
N GLY A 53 21.40 5.49 3.50
CA GLY A 53 20.81 5.00 2.26
C GLY A 53 19.41 4.37 2.42
N MET A 54 18.82 4.02 1.28
CA MET A 54 17.42 3.56 1.22
C MET A 54 17.16 2.30 2.04
N THR A 55 18.09 1.35 2.09
CA THR A 55 17.93 0.12 2.89
C THR A 55 17.72 0.46 4.36
N LYS A 56 18.53 1.36 4.89
CA LYS A 56 18.42 1.81 6.28
C LYS A 56 17.12 2.58 6.52
N ALA A 57 16.77 3.51 5.60
CA ALA A 57 15.52 4.26 5.69
C ALA A 57 14.27 3.35 5.67
N VAL A 58 14.27 2.26 4.89
CA VAL A 58 13.18 1.27 4.87
C VAL A 58 13.13 0.49 6.18
N GLN A 59 14.28 0.09 6.72
CA GLN A 59 14.35 -0.58 8.02
C GLN A 59 13.80 0.30 9.16
N ASP A 60 14.10 1.60 9.13
CA ASP A 60 13.65 2.59 10.11
C ASP A 60 12.22 3.10 9.82
N GLY A 61 11.56 2.62 8.76
CA GLY A 61 10.15 2.86 8.44
C GLY A 61 9.84 4.23 7.81
N LEU A 62 10.85 5.06 7.46
CA LEU A 62 10.64 6.40 6.91
C LEU A 62 9.70 6.43 5.69
N PRO A 63 9.93 5.65 4.62
CA PRO A 63 9.07 5.72 3.43
C PRO A 63 7.62 5.33 3.73
N LYS A 64 7.41 4.31 4.56
CA LYS A 64 6.08 3.86 4.97
C LYS A 64 5.33 4.96 5.73
N ARG A 65 5.97 5.60 6.70
CA ARG A 65 5.40 6.68 7.50
C ARG A 65 4.99 7.88 6.62
N GLU A 66 5.85 8.31 5.71
CA GLU A 66 5.55 9.43 4.83
C GLU A 66 4.42 9.09 3.84
N ILE A 67 4.36 7.87 3.32
CA ILE A 67 3.25 7.41 2.46
C ILE A 67 1.93 7.41 3.24
N GLU A 68 1.91 6.85 4.44
CA GLU A 68 0.70 6.81 5.29
C GLU A 68 0.22 8.21 5.67
N LYS A 69 1.15 9.12 5.99
CA LYS A 69 0.86 10.52 6.28
C LYS A 69 0.19 11.22 5.10
N MET A 70 0.76 11.09 3.91
CA MET A 70 0.23 11.71 2.71
C MET A 70 -1.10 11.09 2.26
N ALA A 71 -1.23 9.77 2.36
CA ALA A 71 -2.46 9.05 2.04
C ALA A 71 -3.60 9.47 2.98
N THR A 72 -3.33 9.56 4.30
CA THR A 72 -4.31 10.00 5.30
C THR A 72 -4.75 11.45 5.06
N ALA A 73 -3.82 12.35 4.76
CA ALA A 73 -4.14 13.74 4.43
C ALA A 73 -4.97 13.85 3.15
N ARG A 74 -4.62 13.06 2.10
CA ARG A 74 -5.41 13.03 0.87
C ARG A 74 -6.81 12.49 1.11
N GLN A 75 -6.96 11.41 1.88
CA GLN A 75 -8.27 10.86 2.19
C GLN A 75 -9.16 11.91 2.88
N ALA A 76 -8.61 12.63 3.86
CA ALA A 76 -9.34 13.70 4.54
C ALA A 76 -9.79 14.83 3.59
N ARG A 77 -8.98 15.21 2.60
CA ARG A 77 -9.38 16.20 1.59
C ARG A 77 -10.47 15.68 0.66
N VAL A 78 -10.42 14.40 0.29
CA VAL A 78 -11.45 13.76 -0.53
C VAL A 78 -12.77 13.69 0.24
N ASP A 79 -12.72 13.27 1.50
CA ASP A 79 -13.91 13.10 2.35
C ASP A 79 -14.57 14.45 2.70
N SER A 80 -13.77 15.50 2.91
CA SER A 80 -14.27 16.86 3.12
C SER A 80 -14.77 17.55 1.84
N GLY A 81 -14.55 16.95 0.66
CA GLY A 81 -14.88 17.54 -0.64
C GLY A 81 -13.92 18.63 -1.12
N GLN A 82 -12.80 18.84 -0.41
CA GLN A 82 -11.76 19.77 -0.82
C GLN A 82 -11.06 19.30 -2.10
N ASP A 83 -10.73 18.00 -2.17
CA ASP A 83 -10.30 17.33 -3.40
C ASP A 83 -11.52 16.70 -4.07
N VAL A 84 -11.83 17.11 -5.30
CA VAL A 84 -12.97 16.60 -6.07
C VAL A 84 -12.54 15.39 -6.88
N ILE A 85 -13.29 14.29 -6.75
CA ILE A 85 -13.19 13.13 -7.64
C ILE A 85 -14.54 12.96 -8.32
N VAL A 86 -14.57 13.15 -9.65
CA VAL A 86 -15.79 13.13 -10.46
C VAL A 86 -16.46 11.74 -10.40
N GLY A 87 -17.73 11.71 -10.02
CA GLY A 87 -18.49 10.47 -9.85
C GLY A 87 -18.27 9.76 -8.53
N VAL A 88 -17.34 10.22 -7.68
CA VAL A 88 -17.07 9.64 -6.37
C VAL A 88 -17.61 10.52 -5.24
N ASN A 89 -17.13 11.75 -5.10
CA ASN A 89 -17.62 12.68 -4.10
C ASN A 89 -18.38 13.87 -4.69
N LYS A 90 -18.32 14.08 -6.02
CA LYS A 90 -19.08 15.10 -6.74
C LYS A 90 -19.61 14.56 -8.07
N PHE A 91 -20.70 15.13 -8.57
CA PHE A 91 -21.37 14.73 -9.83
C PHE A 91 -21.78 13.25 -9.86
N LYS A 92 -22.19 12.70 -8.71
CA LYS A 92 -22.76 11.35 -8.61
C LYS A 92 -24.10 11.28 -9.32
N LEU A 93 -24.43 10.11 -9.85
CA LEU A 93 -25.79 9.79 -10.26
C LEU A 93 -26.57 9.29 -9.03
N SER A 94 -27.85 9.68 -8.95
CA SER A 94 -28.75 9.19 -7.89
C SER A 94 -29.15 7.72 -8.09
N ASP A 95 -29.14 7.29 -9.34
CA ASP A 95 -29.51 5.93 -9.75
C ASP A 95 -28.49 5.47 -10.81
N GLU A 96 -27.55 4.63 -10.41
CA GLU A 96 -26.51 4.10 -11.28
C GLU A 96 -26.70 2.60 -11.42
N GLU A 97 -26.88 2.14 -12.67
CA GLU A 97 -26.91 0.70 -12.96
C GLU A 97 -25.59 0.06 -12.54
N PRO A 98 -25.62 -1.06 -11.82
CA PRO A 98 -24.40 -1.77 -11.44
C PRO A 98 -23.63 -2.19 -12.70
N ILE A 99 -22.33 -1.91 -12.69
CA ILE A 99 -21.43 -2.35 -13.75
C ILE A 99 -21.05 -3.80 -13.45
N ASP A 100 -21.20 -4.67 -14.44
CA ASP A 100 -20.71 -6.04 -14.35
C ASP A 100 -19.16 -6.01 -14.31
N ILE A 101 -18.61 -6.29 -13.13
CA ILE A 101 -17.17 -6.34 -12.88
C ILE A 101 -16.75 -7.80 -12.71
N LEU A 102 -15.54 -8.13 -13.21
CA LEU A 102 -14.94 -9.43 -12.94
C LEU A 102 -14.64 -9.54 -11.44
N ASP A 103 -15.48 -10.29 -10.74
CA ASP A 103 -15.22 -10.65 -9.35
C ASP A 103 -14.54 -12.02 -9.30
N ILE A 104 -13.42 -12.09 -8.57
CA ILE A 104 -12.65 -13.32 -8.44
C ILE A 104 -13.11 -14.04 -7.16
N ASP A 105 -13.68 -15.22 -7.34
CA ASP A 105 -13.97 -16.12 -6.22
C ASP A 105 -12.65 -16.62 -5.61
N ASN A 106 -12.21 -15.92 -4.57
CA ASN A 106 -10.96 -16.20 -3.87
C ASN A 106 -10.97 -17.59 -3.21
N ASP A 107 -12.10 -18.07 -2.74
CA ASP A 107 -12.22 -19.37 -2.09
C ASP A 107 -12.08 -20.50 -3.12
N ALA A 108 -12.72 -20.39 -4.27
CA ALA A 108 -12.56 -21.32 -5.37
C ALA A 108 -11.13 -21.35 -5.92
N VAL A 109 -10.49 -20.19 -6.04
CA VAL A 109 -9.08 -20.09 -6.47
C VAL A 109 -8.17 -20.77 -5.46
N ARG A 110 -8.35 -20.47 -4.17
CA ARG A 110 -7.58 -21.08 -3.08
C ARG A 110 -7.73 -22.60 -3.04
N ALA A 111 -8.96 -23.10 -3.15
CA ALA A 111 -9.24 -24.54 -3.16
C ALA A 111 -8.50 -25.24 -4.32
N ARG A 112 -8.60 -24.72 -5.53
CA ARG A 112 -7.89 -25.27 -6.72
C ARG A 112 -6.37 -25.25 -6.56
N GLN A 113 -5.80 -24.17 -6.00
CA GLN A 113 -4.35 -24.07 -5.80
C GLN A 113 -3.89 -25.06 -4.72
N THR A 114 -4.64 -25.21 -3.65
CA THR A 114 -4.34 -26.17 -2.57
C THR A 114 -4.37 -27.61 -3.08
N GLU A 115 -5.40 -27.97 -3.88
CA GLU A 115 -5.52 -29.29 -4.51
C GLU A 115 -4.32 -29.58 -5.42
N ARG A 116 -3.98 -28.63 -6.30
CA ARG A 116 -2.82 -28.74 -7.20
C ARG A 116 -1.50 -28.93 -6.46
N LEU A 117 -1.28 -28.18 -5.37
CA LEU A 117 -0.09 -28.35 -4.52
C LEU A 117 -0.05 -29.75 -3.88
N ASN A 118 -1.17 -30.23 -3.39
CA ASN A 118 -1.27 -31.56 -2.80
C ASN A 118 -0.98 -32.67 -3.83
N GLU A 119 -1.45 -32.53 -5.05
CA GLU A 119 -1.12 -33.47 -6.14
C GLU A 119 0.37 -33.47 -6.51
N ILE A 120 0.99 -32.28 -6.57
CA ILE A 120 2.43 -32.15 -6.84
C ILE A 120 3.22 -32.86 -5.74
N ARG A 121 2.90 -32.60 -4.47
CA ARG A 121 3.56 -33.20 -3.31
C ARG A 121 3.43 -34.72 -3.28
N LYS A 122 2.29 -35.27 -3.70
CA LYS A 122 2.08 -36.75 -3.78
C LYS A 122 2.95 -37.42 -4.86
N ARG A 123 3.34 -36.72 -5.90
CA ARG A 123 4.01 -37.28 -7.09
C ARG A 123 5.51 -36.97 -7.15
N ARG A 124 5.99 -36.00 -6.36
CA ARG A 124 7.39 -35.58 -6.37
C ARG A 124 8.27 -36.54 -5.56
N ASP A 125 9.56 -36.49 -5.82
CA ASP A 125 10.58 -37.15 -5.00
C ASP A 125 10.96 -36.23 -3.83
N GLU A 126 10.54 -36.58 -2.63
CA GLU A 126 10.77 -35.79 -1.41
C GLU A 126 12.28 -35.68 -1.07
N ASN A 127 13.06 -36.72 -1.35
CA ASN A 127 14.50 -36.68 -1.12
C ASN A 127 15.19 -35.66 -2.05
N ALA A 128 14.83 -35.67 -3.32
CA ALA A 128 15.35 -34.70 -4.28
C ALA A 128 14.98 -33.25 -3.91
N VAL A 129 13.76 -33.03 -3.39
CA VAL A 129 13.35 -31.70 -2.90
C VAL A 129 14.16 -31.29 -1.68
N SER A 130 14.29 -32.18 -0.69
CA SER A 130 15.05 -31.91 0.54
C SER A 130 16.52 -31.60 0.24
N ASP A 131 17.15 -32.37 -0.65
CA ASP A 131 18.53 -32.14 -1.07
C ASP A 131 18.71 -30.79 -1.78
N ALA A 132 17.77 -30.45 -2.66
CA ALA A 132 17.80 -29.17 -3.38
C ALA A 132 17.60 -27.97 -2.44
N LEU A 133 16.66 -28.05 -1.49
CA LEU A 133 16.45 -27.03 -0.46
C LEU A 133 17.68 -26.92 0.48
N GLY A 134 18.30 -28.05 0.82
CA GLY A 134 19.55 -28.07 1.57
C GLY A 134 20.67 -27.32 0.84
N LYS A 135 20.84 -27.54 -0.47
CA LYS A 135 21.79 -26.80 -1.31
C LYS A 135 21.48 -25.32 -1.38
N LEU A 136 20.19 -24.94 -1.44
CA LEU A 136 19.75 -23.56 -1.41
C LEU A 136 20.14 -22.88 -0.08
N LYS A 137 19.90 -23.53 1.07
CA LYS A 137 20.32 -23.04 2.39
C LYS A 137 21.84 -22.85 2.49
N LEU A 138 22.63 -23.75 1.91
CA LEU A 138 24.09 -23.60 1.86
C LEU A 138 24.51 -22.43 0.97
N ALA A 139 23.88 -22.27 -0.18
CA ALA A 139 24.12 -21.13 -1.06
C ALA A 139 23.73 -19.79 -0.41
N ALA A 140 22.68 -19.77 0.43
CA ALA A 140 22.25 -18.58 1.14
C ALA A 140 23.23 -18.10 2.23
N LYS A 141 24.13 -18.97 2.69
CA LYS A 141 25.17 -18.63 3.66
C LYS A 141 26.46 -18.13 3.00
N ASP A 142 26.56 -18.22 1.69
CA ASP A 142 27.77 -17.93 0.91
C ASP A 142 27.47 -16.77 -0.06
N GLU A 143 28.05 -15.60 0.21
CA GLU A 143 27.81 -14.37 -0.57
C GLU A 143 28.24 -14.48 -2.04
N ASP A 144 29.18 -15.41 -2.35
CA ASP A 144 29.65 -15.63 -3.70
C ASP A 144 28.77 -16.58 -4.52
N LYS A 145 27.76 -17.18 -3.90
CA LYS A 145 26.84 -18.12 -4.57
C LYS A 145 25.61 -17.43 -5.16
N ASN A 146 25.22 -17.93 -6.33
CA ASN A 146 24.01 -17.46 -6.99
C ASN A 146 22.77 -18.19 -6.45
N LEU A 147 21.98 -17.49 -5.64
CA LEU A 147 20.73 -18.03 -5.06
C LEU A 147 19.71 -18.41 -6.12
N LEU A 148 19.65 -17.67 -7.25
CA LEU A 148 18.69 -17.95 -8.31
C LEU A 148 18.94 -19.32 -8.94
N ALA A 149 20.20 -19.70 -9.17
CA ALA A 149 20.57 -21.01 -9.72
C ALA A 149 20.11 -22.15 -8.80
N ALA A 150 20.43 -22.05 -7.50
CA ALA A 150 19.99 -23.03 -6.50
C ALA A 150 18.46 -23.10 -6.36
N THR A 151 17.76 -21.95 -6.47
CA THR A 151 16.29 -21.89 -6.47
C THR A 151 15.71 -22.59 -7.69
N ILE A 152 16.27 -22.39 -8.88
CA ILE A 152 15.82 -23.06 -10.11
C ILE A 152 15.92 -24.58 -9.95
N ASP A 153 17.00 -25.09 -9.36
CA ASP A 153 17.16 -26.52 -9.13
C ASP A 153 16.14 -27.06 -8.13
N ALA A 154 15.82 -26.33 -7.05
CA ALA A 154 14.75 -26.68 -6.13
C ALA A 154 13.37 -26.70 -6.81
N MET A 155 13.08 -25.72 -7.66
CA MET A 155 11.83 -25.68 -8.43
C MET A 155 11.74 -26.82 -9.50
N ARG A 156 12.85 -27.22 -10.10
CA ARG A 156 12.92 -28.40 -10.98
C ARG A 156 12.64 -29.70 -10.21
N ALA A 157 13.10 -29.82 -8.98
CA ALA A 157 12.77 -30.92 -8.07
C ALA A 157 11.31 -30.87 -7.58
N ARG A 158 10.53 -29.84 -7.96
CA ARG A 158 9.12 -29.64 -7.56
C ARG A 158 8.94 -29.15 -6.13
N ALA A 159 9.91 -28.39 -5.59
CA ALA A 159 9.66 -27.58 -4.40
C ALA A 159 8.61 -26.52 -4.70
N SER A 160 7.75 -26.23 -3.74
CA SER A 160 6.80 -25.10 -3.84
C SER A 160 7.49 -23.78 -3.52
N VAL A 161 6.88 -22.67 -3.94
CA VAL A 161 7.37 -21.31 -3.61
C VAL A 161 7.48 -21.13 -2.08
N GLY A 162 6.51 -21.64 -1.31
CA GLY A 162 6.54 -21.60 0.15
C GLY A 162 7.76 -22.30 0.72
N GLU A 163 8.06 -23.53 0.29
CA GLU A 163 9.22 -24.30 0.76
C GLU A 163 10.55 -23.62 0.45
N VAL A 164 10.66 -22.99 -0.72
CA VAL A 164 11.84 -22.18 -1.08
C VAL A 164 11.93 -20.94 -0.18
N SER A 165 10.81 -20.25 0.06
CA SER A 165 10.78 -19.06 0.92
C SER A 165 11.10 -19.42 2.37
N ASP A 166 10.55 -20.51 2.89
CA ASP A 166 10.81 -21.00 4.25
C ASP A 166 12.30 -21.35 4.42
N ALA A 167 12.90 -22.00 3.41
CA ALA A 167 14.32 -22.33 3.42
C ALA A 167 15.24 -21.08 3.46
N LEU A 168 14.85 -20.01 2.77
CA LEU A 168 15.57 -18.74 2.82
C LEU A 168 15.29 -17.97 4.11
N GLU A 169 14.06 -18.04 4.64
CA GLU A 169 13.69 -17.41 5.90
C GLU A 169 14.48 -17.97 7.10
N GLU A 170 14.79 -19.27 7.10
CA GLU A 170 15.66 -19.87 8.12
C GLU A 170 17.06 -19.24 8.18
N ILE A 171 17.55 -18.70 7.07
CA ILE A 171 18.90 -18.10 6.98
C ILE A 171 18.84 -16.58 7.20
N PHE A 172 17.91 -15.89 6.53
CA PHE A 172 17.82 -14.42 6.52
C PHE A 172 16.84 -13.86 7.55
N GLY A 173 15.97 -14.69 8.11
CA GLY A 173 14.85 -14.25 8.93
C GLY A 173 13.75 -13.58 8.10
N ARG A 174 12.66 -13.20 8.76
CA ARG A 174 11.57 -12.44 8.15
C ARG A 174 11.67 -10.98 8.54
N PHE A 175 11.62 -10.11 7.54
CA PHE A 175 11.56 -8.67 7.80
C PHE A 175 10.21 -8.32 8.46
N ALA A 176 10.29 -7.77 9.66
CA ALA A 176 9.16 -7.19 10.37
C ALA A 176 9.38 -5.67 10.42
N GLY A 177 8.69 -4.93 9.54
CA GLY A 177 8.78 -3.47 9.55
C GLY A 177 8.18 -2.88 10.82
N GLN A 178 8.80 -1.83 11.34
CA GLN A 178 8.22 -1.06 12.44
C GLN A 178 6.97 -0.34 11.93
N THR A 179 5.88 -0.44 12.68
CA THR A 179 4.62 0.26 12.38
C THR A 179 4.46 1.38 13.38
N GLU A 180 4.76 2.60 12.96
CA GLU A 180 4.42 3.80 13.72
C GLU A 180 3.04 4.29 13.26
N THR A 181 2.16 4.56 14.22
CA THR A 181 0.84 5.10 13.93
C THR A 181 0.92 6.61 13.67
N VAL A 182 0.38 7.05 12.56
CA VAL A 182 0.25 8.46 12.24
C VAL A 182 -1.00 9.01 12.93
N LYS A 183 -0.83 9.98 13.86
CA LYS A 183 -1.93 10.56 14.67
C LYS A 183 -2.30 11.96 14.16
N ASP A 184 -3.56 12.33 14.34
CA ASP A 184 -4.12 13.68 14.16
C ASP A 184 -4.10 14.28 12.74
N ILE A 185 -3.46 13.65 11.76
CA ILE A 185 -3.37 14.17 10.38
C ILE A 185 -4.74 14.28 9.74
N TYR A 186 -5.56 13.23 9.84
CA TYR A 186 -6.91 13.22 9.28
C TYR A 186 -7.74 14.35 9.86
N LYS A 187 -7.80 14.45 11.19
CA LYS A 187 -8.56 15.48 11.90
C LYS A 187 -8.13 16.90 11.50
N ASN A 188 -6.82 17.14 11.47
CA ASN A 188 -6.28 18.46 11.17
C ASN A 188 -6.52 18.86 9.69
N THR A 189 -6.56 17.88 8.79
CA THR A 189 -6.76 18.12 7.35
C THR A 189 -8.24 18.23 6.99
N TYR A 190 -9.11 17.44 7.63
CA TYR A 190 -10.54 17.41 7.36
C TYR A 190 -11.21 18.77 7.66
N GLY A 191 -10.78 19.44 8.72
CA GLY A 191 -11.21 20.82 9.01
C GLY A 191 -12.60 20.98 9.60
N ALA A 192 -13.49 19.99 9.52
CA ALA A 192 -14.84 20.03 10.10
C ALA A 192 -14.81 19.52 11.54
N ALA A 193 -14.23 20.32 12.44
CA ALA A 193 -14.11 19.95 13.85
C ALA A 193 -15.48 19.65 14.52
N GLU A 194 -16.53 20.34 14.08
CA GLU A 194 -17.89 20.18 14.65
C GLU A 194 -18.48 18.78 14.35
N GLU A 195 -18.31 18.24 13.16
CA GLU A 195 -18.78 16.88 12.83
C GLU A 195 -18.04 15.82 13.64
N ILE A 196 -16.72 15.97 13.78
CA ILE A 196 -15.91 15.06 14.58
C ILE A 196 -16.28 15.14 16.05
N ASP A 197 -16.55 16.33 16.58
CA ASP A 197 -16.95 16.52 17.96
C ASP A 197 -18.37 15.97 18.22
N ASN A 198 -19.28 16.10 17.27
CA ASN A 198 -20.61 15.45 17.32
C ASN A 198 -20.52 13.93 17.35
N ILE A 199 -19.62 13.32 16.57
CA ILE A 199 -19.36 11.88 16.62
C ILE A 199 -18.82 11.47 17.98
N LYS A 200 -17.88 12.22 18.56
CA LYS A 200 -17.34 11.95 19.92
C LYS A 200 -18.43 12.05 20.99
N VAL A 201 -19.30 13.06 20.91
CA VAL A 201 -20.45 13.20 21.84
C VAL A 201 -21.37 11.99 21.71
N SER A 202 -21.69 11.58 20.49
CA SER A 202 -22.52 10.40 20.24
C SER A 202 -21.87 9.13 20.76
N LEU A 203 -20.57 8.95 20.56
CA LEU A 203 -19.80 7.82 21.06
C LEU A 203 -19.80 7.78 22.59
N ASN A 204 -19.51 8.91 23.25
CA ASN A 204 -19.52 9.01 24.70
C ASN A 204 -20.93 8.73 25.28
N THR A 205 -21.97 9.21 24.60
CA THR A 205 -23.35 8.91 24.99
C THR A 205 -23.64 7.41 24.88
N PHE A 206 -23.20 6.78 23.81
CA PHE A 206 -23.36 5.32 23.62
C PHE A 206 -22.60 4.53 24.69
N ILE A 207 -21.32 4.86 24.96
CA ILE A 207 -20.51 4.22 25.99
C ILE A 207 -21.21 4.32 27.36
N ASN A 208 -21.67 5.51 27.72
CA ASN A 208 -22.32 5.74 29.01
C ASN A 208 -23.69 5.05 29.14
N THR A 209 -24.42 4.89 28.03
CA THR A 209 -25.76 4.27 28.02
C THR A 209 -25.70 2.76 27.99
N CYS A 210 -24.72 2.19 27.28
CA CYS A 210 -24.63 0.74 27.06
C CYS A 210 -23.80 -0.01 28.08
N LEU A 211 -23.16 0.68 29.06
CA LEU A 211 -22.29 0.05 30.08
C LEU A 211 -21.19 -0.87 29.49
N LEU A 212 -20.89 -0.71 28.19
CA LEU A 212 -19.85 -1.47 27.54
C LEU A 212 -18.49 -0.84 27.91
N TYR A 213 -17.76 -1.56 28.72
CA TYR A 213 -16.38 -1.24 29.07
C TYR A 213 -15.51 -1.47 27.85
N THR A 214 -15.13 -0.41 27.16
CA THR A 214 -14.21 -0.47 26.01
C THR A 214 -12.81 0.03 26.37
N SER A 215 -12.57 0.36 27.65
CA SER A 215 -11.30 0.93 28.10
C SER A 215 -10.16 -0.11 28.24
N ASP A 216 -10.48 -1.40 28.36
CA ASP A 216 -9.44 -2.43 28.54
C ASP A 216 -8.93 -3.05 27.24
N ALA A 217 -9.50 -2.69 26.09
CA ALA A 217 -9.06 -3.22 24.79
C ALA A 217 -7.97 -2.38 24.10
N ALA A 218 -7.54 -1.27 24.72
CA ALA A 218 -6.55 -0.36 24.15
C ALA A 218 -5.18 -0.38 24.85
N ASP A 219 -5.04 -1.18 25.93
CA ASP A 219 -3.81 -1.26 26.75
C ASP A 219 -3.08 -2.62 26.65
N ASP A 220 -3.50 -3.55 25.72
CA ASP A 220 -2.77 -4.79 25.40
C ASP A 220 -2.11 -4.74 24.02
#